data_fdd5f0d94dcbfa01b2c951213adb136d
#
_entry.id   fdd5f0d94dcbfa01b2c951213adb136d
#
_cell.length_a   1.000
_cell.length_b   1.000
_cell.length_c   1.000
_cell.angle_alpha   90.00
_cell.angle_beta   90.00
_cell.angle_gamma   90.00
#
_symmetry.space_group_name_H-M   'P 1'
#
loop_
_entity.id
_entity.type
_entity.pdbx_description
1 polymer ?
#
loop_
_entity_poly.entity_id
_entity_poly.type
_entity_poly.pdbx_seq_one_letter_code
_entity_poly.pdbx_strand_id
1 'polypeptide(L)'
;MKYLGLMLDFGGVILKTPFEMHRLVEKKLGVANNTLTWYGPFDPDSDLLWIKMQKDEITEQDYWHEKSKLVGKLAGENWNLRDYMTCCYHGFEENDIIRKEAVTTIRKVKDHGFSVGILTNEIEYFHGRVWMDELNILKDMEYLIDGTRTKVLKPSHMAYQIAIKSSGIDANKIIFIDDQIRNVLGARKVGLHALHFDVTDPGTVYQTALNLIGVQ
;
A
#
# COMPACT_ATOMS: atom_id res chain seq x y z
N MET A 1 -20.86 -5.66 18.77
CA MET A 1 -19.57 -5.22 18.19
C MET A 1 -19.86 -4.12 17.18
N LYS A 2 -19.01 -3.08 17.15
CA LYS A 2 -19.26 -1.90 16.29
C LYS A 2 -18.77 -2.12 14.85
N TYR A 3 -17.63 -2.80 14.65
CA TYR A 3 -17.03 -3.06 13.34
C TYR A 3 -17.00 -4.55 13.03
N LEU A 4 -17.18 -4.88 11.74
CA LEU A 4 -17.32 -6.25 11.24
C LEU A 4 -16.29 -6.58 10.15
N GLY A 5 -15.59 -5.57 9.64
CA GLY A 5 -14.61 -5.76 8.57
C GLY A 5 -13.43 -4.80 8.65
N LEU A 6 -12.30 -5.27 8.17
CA LEU A 6 -11.07 -4.53 7.97
C LEU A 6 -10.78 -4.47 6.47
N MET A 7 -10.70 -3.27 5.91
CA MET A 7 -10.32 -3.00 4.53
C MET A 7 -8.98 -2.28 4.52
N LEU A 8 -8.04 -2.76 3.76
CA LEU A 8 -6.67 -2.25 3.75
C LEU A 8 -6.29 -1.76 2.35
N ASP A 9 -5.53 -0.67 2.27
CA ASP A 9 -4.71 -0.44 1.09
C ASP A 9 -3.59 -1.48 1.03
N PHE A 10 -2.97 -1.62 -0.12
CA PHE A 10 -1.88 -2.57 -0.31
C PHE A 10 -0.51 -1.87 -0.21
N GLY A 11 -0.22 -0.92 -1.09
CA GLY A 11 1.05 -0.19 -1.11
C GLY A 11 1.24 0.65 0.16
N GLY A 12 2.40 0.61 0.78
CA GLY A 12 2.68 1.34 2.03
C GLY A 12 2.00 0.76 3.26
N VAL A 13 0.82 0.16 3.15
CA VAL A 13 0.05 -0.43 4.27
C VAL A 13 0.43 -1.90 4.48
N ILE A 14 0.10 -2.80 3.57
CA ILE A 14 0.48 -4.23 3.64
C ILE A 14 1.90 -4.43 3.12
N LEU A 15 2.17 -3.95 1.92
CA LEU A 15 3.49 -3.96 1.29
C LEU A 15 4.34 -2.82 1.86
N LYS A 16 5.59 -3.07 2.16
CA LYS A 16 6.54 -2.01 2.51
C LYS A 16 6.66 -1.01 1.36
N THR A 17 6.95 0.24 1.67
CA THR A 17 7.19 1.26 0.65
C THR A 17 8.50 1.01 -0.11
N PRO A 18 8.67 1.51 -1.35
CA PRO A 18 9.96 1.44 -2.03
C PRO A 18 11.10 2.11 -1.26
N PHE A 19 10.81 3.10 -0.41
CA PHE A 19 11.79 3.76 0.46
C PHE A 19 12.40 2.79 1.49
N GLU A 20 11.59 1.92 2.07
CA GLU A 20 12.04 0.88 3.00
C GLU A 20 12.85 -0.21 2.31
N MET A 21 12.69 -0.35 0.99
CA MET A 21 13.41 -1.33 0.18
C MET A 21 14.78 -0.85 -0.31
N HIS A 22 15.15 0.43 -0.11
CA HIS A 22 16.37 1.03 -0.65
C HIS A 22 17.62 0.18 -0.38
N ARG A 23 17.80 -0.33 0.83
CA ARG A 23 18.98 -1.15 1.16
C ARG A 23 19.04 -2.45 0.37
N LEU A 24 17.90 -3.10 0.17
CA LEU A 24 17.81 -4.33 -0.61
C LEU A 24 18.01 -4.05 -2.10
N VAL A 25 17.46 -2.94 -2.59
CA VAL A 25 17.64 -2.48 -3.97
C VAL A 25 19.10 -2.14 -4.24
N GLU A 26 19.75 -1.35 -3.37
CA GLU A 26 21.17 -1.00 -3.48
C GLU A 26 22.06 -2.25 -3.54
N LYS A 27 21.81 -3.22 -2.65
CA LYS A 27 22.51 -4.51 -2.66
C LYS A 27 22.29 -5.28 -3.95
N LYS A 28 21.04 -5.33 -4.45
CA LYS A 28 20.67 -6.03 -5.69
C LYS A 28 21.34 -5.40 -6.91
N LEU A 29 21.49 -4.07 -6.92
CA LEU A 29 22.17 -3.31 -7.98
C LEU A 29 23.71 -3.32 -7.86
N GLY A 30 24.26 -3.77 -6.74
CA GLY A 30 25.70 -3.74 -6.49
C GLY A 30 26.27 -2.31 -6.30
N VAL A 31 25.42 -1.34 -5.92
CA VAL A 31 25.84 0.03 -5.65
C VAL A 31 26.12 0.26 -4.17
N ALA A 32 26.82 1.34 -3.84
CA ALA A 32 27.14 1.66 -2.45
C ALA A 32 25.88 1.95 -1.62
N ASN A 33 25.96 1.65 -0.33
CA ASN A 33 24.89 2.00 0.61
C ASN A 33 24.64 3.52 0.62
N ASN A 34 23.39 3.94 0.75
CA ASN A 34 22.93 5.34 0.69
C ASN A 34 23.15 6.02 -0.67
N THR A 35 23.19 5.24 -1.76
CA THR A 35 23.13 5.78 -3.13
C THR A 35 21.75 6.34 -3.44
N LEU A 36 20.69 5.68 -2.91
CA LEU A 36 19.32 6.14 -3.01
C LEU A 36 19.04 7.12 -1.86
N THR A 37 19.05 8.42 -2.16
CA THR A 37 19.05 9.49 -1.17
C THR A 37 17.70 10.17 -0.94
N TRP A 38 16.63 9.68 -1.57
CA TRP A 38 15.28 10.17 -1.36
C TRP A 38 14.51 9.21 -0.44
N TYR A 39 13.90 9.75 0.61
CA TYR A 39 13.26 8.93 1.64
C TYR A 39 11.77 9.19 1.80
N GLY A 40 11.17 10.03 0.93
CA GLY A 40 9.73 10.29 0.91
C GLY A 40 9.16 10.63 2.30
N PRO A 41 8.25 9.83 2.84
CA PRO A 41 7.63 10.11 4.13
C PRO A 41 8.57 10.01 5.32
N PHE A 42 9.72 9.32 5.20
CA PHE A 42 10.69 9.17 6.28
C PHE A 42 11.63 10.37 6.43
N ASP A 43 11.85 11.12 5.35
CA ASP A 43 12.59 12.37 5.32
C ASP A 43 12.11 13.22 4.13
N PRO A 44 10.97 13.91 4.29
CA PRO A 44 10.37 14.69 3.20
C PRO A 44 11.28 15.77 2.62
N ASP A 45 12.16 16.35 3.43
CA ASP A 45 13.08 17.39 3.00
C ASP A 45 14.17 16.85 2.06
N SER A 46 14.44 15.56 2.08
CA SER A 46 15.35 14.89 1.15
C SER A 46 14.76 14.69 -0.24
N ASP A 47 13.45 14.92 -0.42
CA ASP A 47 12.73 14.54 -1.63
C ASP A 47 11.71 15.60 -2.11
N LEU A 48 12.20 16.57 -2.88
CA LEU A 48 11.36 17.65 -3.42
C LEU A 48 10.25 17.15 -4.35
N LEU A 49 10.46 16.02 -5.05
CA LEU A 49 9.41 15.42 -5.88
C LEU A 49 8.30 14.82 -5.02
N TRP A 50 8.66 14.22 -3.86
CA TRP A 50 7.69 13.75 -2.89
C TRP A 50 6.80 14.89 -2.38
N ILE A 51 7.41 16.02 -2.02
CA ILE A 51 6.66 17.21 -1.60
C ILE A 51 5.69 17.68 -2.68
N LYS A 52 6.11 17.71 -3.95
CA LYS A 52 5.23 18.07 -5.08
C LYS A 52 4.06 17.12 -5.24
N MET A 53 4.32 15.81 -5.14
CA MET A 53 3.27 14.79 -5.21
C MET A 53 2.28 14.94 -4.06
N GLN A 54 2.73 15.20 -2.83
CA GLN A 54 1.85 15.43 -1.67
C GLN A 54 0.98 16.70 -1.82
N LYS A 55 1.41 17.65 -2.64
CA LYS A 55 0.65 18.87 -2.97
C LYS A 55 -0.24 18.73 -4.21
N ASP A 56 -0.34 17.52 -4.78
CA ASP A 56 -1.04 17.24 -6.05
C ASP A 56 -0.51 18.09 -7.25
N GLU A 57 0.74 18.55 -7.19
CA GLU A 57 1.40 19.23 -8.30
C GLU A 57 1.87 18.25 -9.38
N ILE A 58 2.11 16.99 -9.02
CA ILE A 58 2.39 15.87 -9.90
C ILE A 58 1.61 14.64 -9.41
N THR A 59 1.35 13.69 -10.30
CA THR A 59 0.70 12.43 -9.94
C THR A 59 1.69 11.46 -9.25
N GLU A 60 1.17 10.45 -8.58
CA GLU A 60 1.98 9.36 -8.03
C GLU A 60 2.72 8.60 -9.14
N GLN A 61 2.10 8.40 -10.29
CA GLN A 61 2.74 7.78 -11.45
C GLN A 61 3.91 8.62 -11.96
N ASP A 62 3.77 9.96 -12.06
CA ASP A 62 4.86 10.85 -12.45
C ASP A 62 6.04 10.76 -11.48
N TYR A 63 5.74 10.75 -10.19
CA TYR A 63 6.76 10.58 -9.14
C TYR A 63 7.57 9.30 -9.33
N TRP A 64 6.88 8.17 -9.38
CA TRP A 64 7.54 6.87 -9.52
C TRP A 64 8.23 6.70 -10.88
N HIS A 65 7.71 7.32 -11.94
CA HIS A 65 8.34 7.33 -13.25
C HIS A 65 9.71 8.04 -13.22
N GLU A 66 9.80 9.19 -12.56
CA GLU A 66 11.09 9.89 -12.41
C GLU A 66 12.07 9.09 -11.55
N LYS A 67 11.61 8.46 -10.46
CA LYS A 67 12.47 7.59 -9.63
C LYS A 67 12.94 6.36 -10.42
N SER A 68 12.09 5.77 -11.25
CA SER A 68 12.46 4.63 -12.12
C SER A 68 13.61 4.97 -13.06
N LYS A 69 13.56 6.14 -13.70
CA LYS A 69 14.64 6.62 -14.57
C LYS A 69 15.96 6.80 -13.82
N LEU A 70 15.91 7.34 -12.58
CA LEU A 70 17.09 7.53 -11.76
C LEU A 70 17.74 6.19 -11.38
N VAL A 71 16.95 5.23 -10.94
CA VAL A 71 17.46 3.90 -10.55
C VAL A 71 17.92 3.10 -11.77
N GLY A 72 17.20 3.18 -12.89
CA GLY A 72 17.61 2.56 -14.15
C GLY A 72 18.99 3.03 -14.61
N LYS A 73 19.30 4.33 -14.49
CA LYS A 73 20.63 4.84 -14.78
C LYS A 73 21.72 4.22 -13.91
N LEU A 74 21.45 3.92 -12.64
CA LEU A 74 22.39 3.22 -11.75
C LEU A 74 22.60 1.77 -12.21
N ALA A 75 21.58 1.15 -12.77
CA ALA A 75 21.67 -0.19 -13.39
C ALA A 75 22.33 -0.18 -14.79
N GLY A 76 22.59 0.99 -15.37
CA GLY A 76 23.06 1.11 -16.76
C GLY A 76 21.96 0.87 -17.81
N GLU A 77 20.70 1.00 -17.42
CA GLU A 77 19.52 0.68 -18.21
C GLU A 77 18.50 1.84 -18.25
N ASN A 78 17.56 1.77 -19.17
CA ASN A 78 16.44 2.72 -19.24
C ASN A 78 15.18 2.04 -18.70
N TRP A 79 14.90 2.24 -17.41
CA TRP A 79 13.79 1.60 -16.72
C TRP A 79 12.48 2.40 -16.83
N ASN A 80 11.41 1.66 -17.03
CA ASN A 80 10.05 2.12 -16.78
C ASN A 80 9.65 1.84 -15.32
N LEU A 81 8.45 2.23 -14.96
CA LEU A 81 7.93 2.07 -13.60
C LEU A 81 7.87 0.60 -13.15
N ARG A 82 7.47 -0.30 -14.03
CA ARG A 82 7.39 -1.73 -13.72
C ARG A 82 8.77 -2.35 -13.48
N ASP A 83 9.79 -1.92 -14.23
CA ASP A 83 11.17 -2.37 -14.03
C ASP A 83 11.66 -2.01 -12.63
N TYR A 84 11.38 -0.77 -12.19
CA TYR A 84 11.73 -0.33 -10.85
C TYR A 84 10.97 -1.10 -9.77
N MET A 85 9.66 -1.26 -9.89
CA MET A 85 8.86 -2.05 -8.93
C MET A 85 9.30 -3.52 -8.90
N THR A 86 9.65 -4.10 -10.05
CA THR A 86 10.26 -5.42 -10.14
C THR A 86 11.59 -5.48 -9.38
N CYS A 87 12.43 -4.46 -9.52
CA CYS A 87 13.68 -4.39 -8.76
C CYS A 87 13.43 -4.30 -7.25
N CYS A 88 12.44 -3.52 -6.83
CA CYS A 88 12.11 -3.34 -5.41
C CYS A 88 11.57 -4.59 -4.73
N TYR A 89 10.78 -5.42 -5.44
CA TYR A 89 9.97 -6.43 -4.76
C TYR A 89 10.15 -7.86 -5.29
N HIS A 90 10.43 -8.04 -6.59
CA HIS A 90 10.49 -9.39 -7.14
C HIS A 90 11.80 -10.09 -6.78
N GLY A 91 11.68 -11.39 -6.45
CA GLY A 91 12.82 -12.22 -6.05
C GLY A 91 13.26 -12.02 -4.60
N PHE A 92 12.49 -11.27 -3.80
CA PHE A 92 12.62 -11.26 -2.34
C PHE A 92 11.60 -12.18 -1.71
N GLU A 93 11.92 -12.69 -0.52
CA GLU A 93 10.98 -13.47 0.28
C GLU A 93 9.80 -12.58 0.72
N GLU A 94 8.60 -13.15 0.81
CA GLU A 94 7.39 -12.41 1.20
C GLU A 94 7.57 -11.68 2.54
N ASN A 95 8.27 -12.28 3.50
CA ASN A 95 8.57 -11.67 4.81
C ASN A 95 9.48 -10.43 4.73
N ASP A 96 10.26 -10.28 3.65
CA ASP A 96 11.12 -9.12 3.47
C ASP A 96 10.34 -7.91 2.96
N ILE A 97 9.28 -8.15 2.19
CA ILE A 97 8.49 -7.12 1.50
C ILE A 97 7.15 -6.82 2.17
N ILE A 98 6.54 -7.79 2.84
CA ILE A 98 5.27 -7.61 3.56
C ILE A 98 5.54 -7.21 5.02
N ARG A 99 4.73 -6.29 5.53
CA ARG A 99 4.82 -5.85 6.93
C ARG A 99 4.35 -6.95 7.87
N LYS A 100 5.18 -7.30 8.85
CA LYS A 100 4.83 -8.30 9.88
C LYS A 100 3.61 -7.88 10.72
N GLU A 101 3.44 -6.57 10.92
CA GLU A 101 2.30 -5.98 11.62
C GLU A 101 1.00 -6.22 10.84
N ALA A 102 1.05 -6.11 9.50
CA ALA A 102 -0.08 -6.42 8.63
C ALA A 102 -0.47 -7.89 8.74
N VAL A 103 0.50 -8.80 8.57
CA VAL A 103 0.27 -10.26 8.67
C VAL A 103 -0.36 -10.62 10.01
N THR A 104 0.20 -10.09 11.10
CA THR A 104 -0.30 -10.35 12.46
C THR A 104 -1.73 -9.84 12.64
N THR A 105 -2.01 -8.61 12.18
CA THR A 105 -3.34 -7.99 12.31
C THR A 105 -4.38 -8.72 11.48
N ILE A 106 -4.08 -9.01 10.20
CA ILE A 106 -4.97 -9.74 9.29
C ILE A 106 -5.34 -11.09 9.90
N ARG A 107 -4.34 -11.84 10.39
CA ARG A 107 -4.57 -13.14 11.03
C ARG A 107 -5.46 -13.03 12.25
N LYS A 108 -5.17 -12.11 13.18
CA LYS A 108 -5.99 -11.90 14.38
C LYS A 108 -7.44 -11.55 14.03
N VAL A 109 -7.66 -10.64 13.08
CA VAL A 109 -9.00 -10.23 12.64
C VAL A 109 -9.78 -11.43 12.08
N LYS A 110 -9.14 -12.22 11.21
CA LYS A 110 -9.73 -13.43 10.62
C LYS A 110 -10.01 -14.53 11.65
N ASP A 111 -9.08 -14.78 12.57
CA ASP A 111 -9.25 -15.79 13.65
C ASP A 111 -10.45 -15.47 14.54
N HIS A 112 -10.87 -14.21 14.63
CA HIS A 112 -12.08 -13.78 15.33
C HIS A 112 -13.34 -13.74 14.45
N GLY A 113 -13.25 -14.21 13.20
CA GLY A 113 -14.39 -14.33 12.28
C GLY A 113 -14.80 -13.02 11.61
N PHE A 114 -13.92 -12.00 11.58
CA PHE A 114 -14.17 -10.74 10.88
C PHE A 114 -13.62 -10.77 9.47
N SER A 115 -14.30 -10.05 8.57
CA SER A 115 -13.92 -9.95 7.16
C SER A 115 -12.66 -9.09 6.98
N VAL A 116 -11.77 -9.52 6.08
CA VAL A 116 -10.59 -8.74 5.67
C VAL A 116 -10.51 -8.69 4.14
N GLY A 117 -10.35 -7.49 3.59
CA GLY A 117 -10.17 -7.30 2.17
C GLY A 117 -9.26 -6.15 1.80
N ILE A 118 -8.98 -6.02 0.52
CA ILE A 118 -8.09 -4.99 -0.03
C ILE A 118 -8.84 -4.08 -0.98
N LEU A 119 -8.60 -2.77 -0.85
CA LEU A 119 -8.93 -1.75 -1.84
C LEU A 119 -7.67 -0.97 -2.20
N THR A 120 -7.12 -1.23 -3.37
CA THR A 120 -5.88 -0.63 -3.87
C THR A 120 -6.07 0.04 -5.22
N ASN A 121 -5.22 1.00 -5.57
CA ASN A 121 -5.34 1.72 -6.82
C ASN A 121 -4.78 0.94 -8.01
N GLU A 122 -3.56 0.42 -7.94
CA GLU A 122 -2.84 0.03 -9.16
C GLU A 122 -1.84 -1.12 -8.92
N ILE A 123 -2.19 -2.12 -8.10
CA ILE A 123 -1.27 -3.23 -7.79
C ILE A 123 -0.88 -4.02 -9.06
N GLU A 124 -1.85 -4.34 -9.92
CA GLU A 124 -1.56 -5.09 -11.14
C GLU A 124 -0.79 -4.25 -12.17
N TYR A 125 -1.02 -2.94 -12.21
CA TYR A 125 -0.27 -2.03 -13.05
C TYR A 125 1.21 -1.96 -12.65
N PHE A 126 1.50 -1.85 -11.37
CA PHE A 126 2.86 -1.74 -10.84
C PHE A 126 3.62 -3.07 -10.87
N HIS A 127 2.98 -4.17 -10.52
CA HIS A 127 3.69 -5.44 -10.26
C HIS A 127 3.38 -6.54 -11.26
N GLY A 128 2.23 -6.47 -11.93
CA GLY A 128 1.77 -7.52 -12.84
C GLY A 128 1.12 -8.70 -12.13
N ARG A 129 0.31 -9.43 -12.88
CA ARG A 129 -0.53 -10.52 -12.37
C ARG A 129 0.27 -11.69 -11.78
N VAL A 130 1.33 -12.09 -12.47
CA VAL A 130 2.14 -13.26 -12.06
C VAL A 130 2.67 -13.08 -10.63
N TRP A 131 3.28 -11.93 -10.35
CA TRP A 131 3.79 -11.63 -9.02
C TRP A 131 2.68 -11.58 -7.95
N MET A 132 1.51 -11.02 -8.29
CA MET A 132 0.37 -11.02 -7.37
C MET A 132 -0.09 -12.44 -7.01
N ASP A 133 -0.10 -13.35 -7.98
CA ASP A 133 -0.53 -14.74 -7.77
C ASP A 133 0.47 -15.56 -6.91
N GLU A 134 1.72 -15.11 -6.80
CA GLU A 134 2.75 -15.69 -5.92
C GLU A 134 2.56 -15.30 -4.44
N LEU A 135 1.96 -14.13 -4.15
CA LEU A 135 1.81 -13.63 -2.79
C LEU A 135 0.74 -14.39 -1.99
N ASN A 136 1.15 -15.03 -0.92
CA ASN A 136 0.22 -15.75 -0.05
C ASN A 136 -0.73 -14.80 0.69
N ILE A 137 -0.25 -13.61 1.10
CA ILE A 137 -1.07 -12.63 1.78
C ILE A 137 -2.31 -12.23 0.96
N LEU A 138 -2.23 -12.20 -0.37
CA LEU A 138 -3.36 -11.87 -1.24
C LEU A 138 -4.38 -13.01 -1.30
N LYS A 139 -3.95 -14.26 -1.14
CA LYS A 139 -4.83 -15.45 -1.12
C LYS A 139 -5.68 -15.51 0.16
N ASP A 140 -5.22 -14.83 1.21
CA ASP A 140 -5.91 -14.76 2.48
C ASP A 140 -7.05 -13.71 2.52
N MET A 141 -7.17 -12.87 1.49
CA MET A 141 -8.18 -11.82 1.43
C MET A 141 -9.52 -12.37 0.91
N GLU A 142 -10.62 -11.95 1.56
CA GLU A 142 -11.97 -12.31 1.10
C GLU A 142 -12.35 -11.60 -0.20
N TYR A 143 -11.82 -10.39 -0.39
CA TYR A 143 -11.95 -9.63 -1.63
C TYR A 143 -10.73 -8.77 -1.88
N LEU A 144 -10.43 -8.55 -3.16
CA LEU A 144 -9.41 -7.63 -3.63
C LEU A 144 -9.99 -6.77 -4.75
N ILE A 145 -10.07 -5.47 -4.48
CA ILE A 145 -10.50 -4.47 -5.46
C ILE A 145 -9.28 -3.69 -5.91
N ASP A 146 -8.92 -3.88 -7.18
CA ASP A 146 -7.81 -3.20 -7.84
C ASP A 146 -8.36 -2.20 -8.85
N GLY A 147 -7.98 -0.93 -8.69
CA GLY A 147 -8.35 0.15 -9.59
C GLY A 147 -7.85 -0.05 -11.02
N THR A 148 -6.74 -0.80 -11.22
CA THR A 148 -6.29 -1.20 -12.56
C THR A 148 -7.37 -1.96 -13.32
N ARG A 149 -8.12 -2.82 -12.62
CA ARG A 149 -9.19 -3.66 -13.20
C ARG A 149 -10.52 -2.92 -13.29
N THR A 150 -10.88 -2.22 -12.21
CA THR A 150 -12.17 -1.51 -12.16
C THR A 150 -12.18 -0.24 -12.97
N LYS A 151 -11.00 0.30 -13.35
CA LYS A 151 -10.78 1.60 -13.98
C LYS A 151 -11.29 2.77 -13.12
N VAL A 152 -11.39 2.55 -11.80
CA VAL A 152 -11.83 3.55 -10.84
C VAL A 152 -10.88 3.55 -9.65
N LEU A 153 -10.20 4.69 -9.44
CA LEU A 153 -9.17 4.85 -8.42
C LEU A 153 -9.72 5.58 -7.18
N LYS A 154 -9.17 5.29 -6.01
CA LYS A 154 -9.28 6.16 -4.84
C LYS A 154 -8.66 7.53 -5.18
N PRO A 155 -9.20 8.66 -4.71
CA PRO A 155 -10.30 8.81 -3.74
C PRO A 155 -11.71 8.93 -4.38
N SER A 156 -11.95 8.39 -5.58
CA SER A 156 -13.29 8.41 -6.17
C SER A 156 -14.33 7.70 -5.29
N HIS A 157 -15.47 8.33 -5.06
CA HIS A 157 -16.60 7.75 -4.35
C HIS A 157 -16.95 6.34 -4.87
N MET A 158 -16.90 6.14 -6.17
CA MET A 158 -17.22 4.87 -6.83
C MET A 158 -16.27 3.74 -6.42
N ALA A 159 -14.96 4.02 -6.21
CA ALA A 159 -13.98 3.02 -5.78
C ALA A 159 -14.39 2.40 -4.43
N TYR A 160 -14.77 3.23 -3.48
CA TYR A 160 -15.24 2.78 -2.16
C TYR A 160 -16.56 2.04 -2.25
N GLN A 161 -17.52 2.50 -3.07
CA GLN A 161 -18.81 1.82 -3.26
C GLN A 161 -18.62 0.40 -3.81
N ILE A 162 -17.71 0.21 -4.77
CA ILE A 162 -17.37 -1.12 -5.29
C ILE A 162 -16.83 -2.01 -4.17
N ALA A 163 -15.90 -1.51 -3.35
CA ALA A 163 -15.31 -2.28 -2.27
C ALA A 163 -16.31 -2.60 -1.14
N ILE A 164 -17.13 -1.64 -0.74
CA ILE A 164 -18.22 -1.84 0.24
C ILE A 164 -19.18 -2.90 -0.25
N LYS A 165 -19.62 -2.82 -1.50
CA LYS A 165 -20.51 -3.83 -2.09
C LYS A 165 -19.87 -5.22 -2.11
N SER A 166 -18.58 -5.31 -2.44
CA SER A 166 -17.85 -6.58 -2.48
C SER A 166 -17.65 -7.19 -1.10
N SER A 167 -17.53 -6.37 -0.06
CA SER A 167 -17.44 -6.86 1.33
C SER A 167 -18.76 -7.42 1.87
N GLY A 168 -19.90 -6.98 1.33
CA GLY A 168 -21.21 -7.31 1.89
C GLY A 168 -21.51 -6.67 3.25
N ILE A 169 -20.68 -5.72 3.71
CA ILE A 169 -20.77 -5.08 5.03
C ILE A 169 -21.13 -3.60 4.86
N ASP A 170 -21.99 -3.08 5.73
CA ASP A 170 -22.33 -1.65 5.75
C ASP A 170 -21.07 -0.80 5.96
N ALA A 171 -20.95 0.32 5.24
CA ALA A 171 -19.77 1.19 5.29
C ALA A 171 -19.37 1.59 6.73
N ASN A 172 -20.33 1.93 7.59
CA ASN A 172 -20.10 2.35 8.97
C ASN A 172 -19.62 1.23 9.91
N LYS A 173 -19.58 -0.01 9.41
CA LYS A 173 -19.06 -1.19 10.12
C LYS A 173 -17.70 -1.66 9.58
N ILE A 174 -17.10 -0.93 8.65
CA ILE A 174 -15.80 -1.23 8.07
C ILE A 174 -14.78 -0.22 8.57
N ILE A 175 -13.63 -0.71 9.06
CA ILE A 175 -12.42 0.09 9.25
C ILE A 175 -11.62 0.03 7.98
N PHE A 176 -11.27 1.19 7.42
CA PHE A 176 -10.39 1.32 6.26
C PHE A 176 -9.06 1.92 6.67
N ILE A 177 -7.95 1.38 6.21
CA ILE A 177 -6.59 1.87 6.48
C ILE A 177 -5.88 2.18 5.16
N ASP A 178 -5.34 3.40 5.05
CA ASP A 178 -4.66 3.89 3.84
C ASP A 178 -3.59 4.93 4.25
N ASP A 179 -2.44 4.93 3.61
CA ASP A 179 -1.32 5.83 3.89
C ASP A 179 -1.47 7.21 3.21
N GLN A 180 -2.40 7.34 2.25
CA GLN A 180 -2.67 8.58 1.55
C GLN A 180 -3.84 9.32 2.22
N ILE A 181 -3.57 10.48 2.81
CA ILE A 181 -4.61 11.27 3.51
C ILE A 181 -5.82 11.60 2.61
N ARG A 182 -5.59 11.85 1.30
CA ARG A 182 -6.67 12.08 0.33
C ARG A 182 -7.63 10.89 0.21
N ASN A 183 -7.11 9.67 0.27
CA ASN A 183 -7.90 8.45 0.25
C ASN A 183 -8.69 8.27 1.54
N VAL A 184 -8.05 8.52 2.69
CA VAL A 184 -8.71 8.51 4.01
C VAL A 184 -9.89 9.47 4.05
N LEU A 185 -9.70 10.70 3.56
CA LEU A 185 -10.76 11.70 3.50
C LEU A 185 -11.90 11.31 2.54
N GLY A 186 -11.55 10.70 1.39
CA GLY A 186 -12.52 10.14 0.45
C GLY A 186 -13.36 9.01 1.07
N ALA A 187 -12.70 8.09 1.79
CA ALA A 187 -13.35 6.99 2.47
C ALA A 187 -14.33 7.46 3.58
N ARG A 188 -13.95 8.46 4.35
CA ARG A 188 -14.82 9.07 5.38
C ARG A 188 -16.11 9.67 4.78
N LYS A 189 -16.03 10.27 3.59
CA LYS A 189 -17.20 10.84 2.89
C LYS A 189 -18.24 9.79 2.50
N VAL A 190 -17.84 8.54 2.35
CA VAL A 190 -18.76 7.42 2.04
C VAL A 190 -19.20 6.64 3.29
N GLY A 191 -18.81 7.08 4.48
CA GLY A 191 -19.22 6.50 5.75
C GLY A 191 -18.31 5.43 6.31
N LEU A 192 -17.16 5.14 5.68
CA LEU A 192 -16.14 4.26 6.25
C LEU A 192 -15.48 4.89 7.49
N HIS A 193 -15.12 4.07 8.47
CA HIS A 193 -14.23 4.50 9.55
C HIS A 193 -12.78 4.42 9.09
N ALA A 194 -12.28 5.50 8.50
CA ALA A 194 -10.97 5.50 7.87
C ALA A 194 -9.87 6.05 8.80
N LEU A 195 -8.79 5.27 8.93
CA LEU A 195 -7.58 5.59 9.68
C LEU A 195 -6.46 5.92 8.69
N HIS A 196 -5.75 7.01 8.96
CA HIS A 196 -4.53 7.33 8.22
C HIS A 196 -3.37 6.48 8.74
N PHE A 197 -2.69 5.82 7.84
CA PHE A 197 -1.56 4.95 8.14
C PHE A 197 -0.27 5.74 8.11
N ASP A 198 0.42 5.81 9.24
CA ASP A 198 1.77 6.34 9.32
C ASP A 198 2.76 5.22 9.02
N VAL A 199 3.42 5.31 7.87
CA VAL A 199 4.40 4.30 7.44
C VAL A 199 5.64 4.28 8.33
N THR A 200 5.88 5.35 9.12
CA THR A 200 6.99 5.44 10.07
C THR A 200 6.67 4.81 11.43
N ASP A 201 5.37 4.62 11.72
CA ASP A 201 4.86 3.94 12.93
C ASP A 201 3.68 3.02 12.60
N PRO A 202 3.93 1.92 11.85
CA PRO A 202 2.87 1.01 11.42
C PRO A 202 2.15 0.33 12.59
N GLY A 203 2.85 0.09 13.71
CA GLY A 203 2.31 -0.63 14.87
C GLY A 203 1.12 0.07 15.50
N THR A 204 1.18 1.38 15.65
CA THR A 204 0.13 2.18 16.30
C THR A 204 -1.20 2.11 15.56
N VAL A 205 -1.20 2.19 14.24
CA VAL A 205 -2.46 2.19 13.46
C VAL A 205 -3.10 0.80 13.46
N TYR A 206 -2.31 -0.25 13.30
CA TYR A 206 -2.82 -1.63 13.38
C TYR A 206 -3.38 -1.95 14.77
N GLN A 207 -2.69 -1.56 15.84
CA GLN A 207 -3.20 -1.75 17.20
C GLN A 207 -4.51 -0.97 17.43
N THR A 208 -4.61 0.24 16.90
CA THR A 208 -5.84 1.03 16.94
C THR A 208 -6.99 0.30 16.25
N ALA A 209 -6.76 -0.27 15.07
CA ALA A 209 -7.77 -1.03 14.36
C ALA A 209 -8.22 -2.28 15.13
N LEU A 210 -7.28 -3.04 15.70
CA LEU A 210 -7.59 -4.20 16.55
C LEU A 210 -8.44 -3.82 17.75
N ASN A 211 -8.09 -2.73 18.44
CA ASN A 211 -8.84 -2.23 19.60
C ASN A 211 -10.28 -1.83 19.21
N LEU A 212 -10.45 -1.17 18.05
CA LEU A 212 -11.77 -0.75 17.54
C LEU A 212 -12.66 -1.94 17.17
N ILE A 213 -12.08 -3.00 16.61
CA ILE A 213 -12.78 -4.24 16.27
C ILE A 213 -13.09 -5.05 17.56
N GLY A 214 -12.29 -4.87 18.61
CA GLY A 214 -12.40 -5.61 19.86
C GLY A 214 -11.60 -6.93 19.86
N VAL A 215 -10.49 -6.95 19.11
CA VAL A 215 -9.54 -8.08 19.02
C VAL A 215 -8.26 -7.71 19.78
N GLN A 216 -7.81 -8.60 20.68
CA GLN A 216 -6.59 -8.42 21.49
C GLN A 216 -5.41 -9.22 20.94
#